data_b5f3f9de6e8bb8abf5dcc3eab21d9c8f
#
_entry.id   b5f3f9de6e8bb8abf5dcc3eab21d9c8f
#
_cell.length_a   1.000
_cell.length_b   1.000
_cell.length_c   1.000
_cell.angle_alpha   90.00
_cell.angle_beta   90.00
_cell.angle_gamma   90.00
#
_symmetry.space_group_name_H-M   'P 1'
#
loop_
_entity.id
_entity.type
_entity.pdbx_description
1 polymer ?
#
loop_
_entity_poly.entity_id
_entity_poly.type
_entity_poly.pdbx_seq_one_letter_code
_entity_poly.pdbx_strand_id
1 'polypeptide(L)'
;MIVKPMVRNNICLNAHPQGCKKGVEDQIEYTKKRITAEVKAGAKAPKNVLVLGCSNGYGLASRITAAFGYGAATIGVSFEKAGSETKYGTPGWYNNLAFDEAAKREGL
;
A
#
# COMPACT_ATOMS: atom_id res chain seq x y z
N MET A 1 -20.73 -9.48 5.20
CA MET A 1 -21.37 -8.15 5.10
C MET A 1 -21.07 -7.54 3.74
N ILE A 2 -22.07 -6.97 3.12
CA ILE A 2 -21.90 -6.30 1.83
C ILE A 2 -21.63 -4.82 2.08
N VAL A 3 -20.50 -4.33 1.57
CA VAL A 3 -20.16 -2.92 1.65
C VAL A 3 -20.82 -2.19 0.49
N LYS A 4 -21.71 -1.25 0.79
CA LYS A 4 -22.32 -0.41 -0.23
C LYS A 4 -21.44 0.81 -0.48
N PRO A 5 -21.10 1.14 -1.73
CA PRO A 5 -20.31 2.32 -2.03
C PRO A 5 -20.96 3.58 -1.51
N MET A 6 -20.18 4.41 -0.85
CA MET A 6 -20.58 5.74 -0.40
C MET A 6 -19.62 6.74 -1.01
N VAL A 7 -20.08 7.43 -2.05
CA VAL A 7 -19.25 8.36 -2.82
C VAL A 7 -19.69 9.79 -2.54
N ARG A 8 -18.71 10.65 -2.24
CA ARG A 8 -18.92 12.08 -2.11
C ARG A 8 -17.94 12.80 -3.02
N ASN A 9 -18.45 13.48 -4.05
CA ASN A 9 -17.64 14.02 -5.12
C ASN A 9 -16.85 12.89 -5.81
N ASN A 10 -15.52 12.96 -5.83
CA ASN A 10 -14.66 11.94 -6.41
C ASN A 10 -14.11 10.94 -5.39
N ILE A 11 -14.60 11.01 -4.15
CA ILE A 11 -14.04 10.25 -3.04
C ILE A 11 -15.01 9.17 -2.59
N CYS A 12 -14.53 7.93 -2.52
CA CYS A 12 -15.24 6.85 -1.88
C CYS A 12 -14.97 6.90 -0.39
N LEU A 13 -16.02 7.15 0.40
CA LEU A 13 -15.90 7.37 1.84
C LEU A 13 -15.82 6.09 2.65
N ASN A 14 -16.25 4.98 2.10
CA ASN A 14 -16.16 3.68 2.76
C ASN A 14 -15.21 2.75 2.02
N ALA A 15 -14.81 1.68 2.69
CA ALA A 15 -13.83 0.76 2.17
C ALA A 15 -14.36 -0.67 2.16
N HIS A 16 -13.88 -1.44 1.20
CA HIS A 16 -13.99 -2.89 1.19
C HIS A 16 -12.63 -3.45 1.63
N PRO A 17 -12.49 -3.96 2.87
CA PRO A 17 -11.18 -4.35 3.39
C PRO A 17 -10.45 -5.38 2.55
N GLN A 18 -11.15 -6.41 2.08
CA GLN A 18 -10.55 -7.43 1.22
C GLN A 18 -10.19 -6.89 -0.15
N GLY A 19 -11.01 -5.97 -0.68
CA GLY A 19 -10.71 -5.29 -1.93
C GLY A 19 -9.46 -4.43 -1.83
N CYS A 20 -9.29 -3.71 -0.73
CA CYS A 20 -8.08 -2.94 -0.46
C CYS A 20 -6.85 -3.85 -0.38
N LYS A 21 -6.96 -4.97 0.33
CA LYS A 21 -5.89 -5.96 0.42
C LYS A 21 -5.51 -6.50 -0.95
N LYS A 22 -6.50 -6.89 -1.74
CA LYS A 22 -6.27 -7.40 -3.09
C LYS A 22 -5.60 -6.35 -3.98
N GLY A 23 -6.04 -5.11 -3.88
CA GLY A 23 -5.44 -4.00 -4.64
C GLY A 23 -3.97 -3.79 -4.31
N VAL A 24 -3.61 -3.83 -3.02
CA VAL A 24 -2.21 -3.72 -2.59
C VAL A 24 -1.39 -4.92 -3.08
N GLU A 25 -1.91 -6.13 -2.92
CA GLU A 25 -1.23 -7.34 -3.38
C GLU A 25 -0.99 -7.34 -4.89
N ASP A 26 -1.97 -6.87 -5.67
CA ASP A 26 -1.83 -6.74 -7.13
C ASP A 26 -0.74 -5.74 -7.51
N GLN A 27 -0.65 -4.62 -6.81
CA GLN A 27 0.41 -3.63 -7.03
C GLN A 27 1.79 -4.18 -6.69
N ILE A 28 1.90 -4.94 -5.61
CA ILE A 28 3.15 -5.58 -5.20
C ILE A 28 3.60 -6.58 -6.28
N GLU A 29 2.70 -7.43 -6.73
CA GLU A 29 3.00 -8.41 -7.77
C GLU A 29 3.42 -7.74 -9.07
N TYR A 30 2.70 -6.70 -9.49
CA TYR A 30 3.05 -5.90 -10.66
C TYR A 30 4.46 -5.32 -10.55
N THR A 31 4.77 -4.75 -9.39
CA THR A 31 6.08 -4.16 -9.11
C THR A 31 7.20 -5.19 -9.23
N LYS A 32 7.01 -6.36 -8.65
CA LYS A 32 7.99 -7.45 -8.72
C LYS A 32 8.25 -7.93 -10.15
N LYS A 33 7.21 -7.94 -10.98
CA LYS A 33 7.35 -8.31 -12.38
C LYS A 33 8.10 -7.25 -13.20
N ARG A 34 7.95 -5.98 -12.85
CA ARG A 34 8.55 -4.85 -13.56
C ARG A 34 9.98 -4.57 -13.13
N ILE A 35 10.27 -4.74 -11.84
CA ILE A 35 11.62 -4.49 -11.32
C ILE A 35 12.40 -5.81 -11.35
N THR A 36 12.95 -6.12 -12.49
CA THR A 36 13.77 -7.32 -12.70
C THR A 36 15.14 -7.16 -12.04
N ALA A 37 15.87 -8.27 -11.91
CA ALA A 37 17.22 -8.24 -11.37
C ALA A 37 18.14 -7.30 -12.17
N GLU A 38 17.99 -7.26 -13.50
CA GLU A 38 18.77 -6.36 -14.36
C GLU A 38 18.45 -4.89 -14.08
N VAL A 39 17.17 -4.54 -14.00
CA VAL A 39 16.74 -3.16 -13.69
C VAL A 39 17.27 -2.76 -12.32
N LYS A 40 17.15 -3.63 -11.34
CA LYS A 40 17.62 -3.38 -9.98
C LYS A 40 19.14 -3.17 -9.93
N ALA A 41 19.89 -3.98 -10.65
CA ALA A 41 21.36 -3.89 -10.67
C ALA A 41 21.84 -2.59 -11.32
N GLY A 42 21.12 -2.05 -12.30
CA GLY A 42 21.45 -0.81 -12.98
C GLY A 42 20.97 0.45 -12.26
N ALA A 43 20.17 0.31 -11.21
CA ALA A 43 19.54 1.44 -10.53
C ALA A 43 20.35 1.86 -9.30
N LYS A 44 20.43 3.19 -9.09
CA LYS A 44 20.95 3.76 -7.84
C LYS A 44 19.77 4.04 -6.92
N ALA A 45 19.18 2.98 -6.39
CA ALA A 45 18.01 3.10 -5.53
C ALA A 45 18.41 3.46 -4.08
N PRO A 46 17.63 4.30 -3.39
CA PRO A 46 17.87 4.57 -1.99
C PRO A 46 17.64 3.32 -1.15
N LYS A 47 18.40 3.19 -0.07
CA LYS A 47 18.27 2.07 0.87
C LYS A 47 17.22 2.30 1.93
N ASN A 48 16.96 3.55 2.26
CA ASN A 48 16.00 3.96 3.28
C ASN A 48 15.10 5.04 2.69
N VAL A 49 13.79 4.87 2.81
CA VAL A 49 12.81 5.78 2.22
C VAL A 49 11.74 6.14 3.24
N LEU A 50 11.50 7.43 3.38
CA LEU A 50 10.38 7.97 4.14
C LEU A 50 9.31 8.43 3.15
N VAL A 51 8.09 7.94 3.30
CA VAL A 51 6.96 8.33 2.44
C VAL A 51 5.91 9.03 3.27
N LEU A 52 5.71 10.30 3.01
CA LEU A 52 4.64 11.08 3.62
C LEU A 52 3.39 10.98 2.73
N GLY A 53 2.28 10.51 3.31
CA GLY A 53 1.06 10.23 2.54
C GLY A 53 1.11 8.88 1.84
N CYS A 54 1.44 7.83 2.58
CA CYS A 54 1.75 6.50 2.02
C CYS A 54 0.55 5.57 1.85
N SER A 55 -0.65 5.99 2.20
CA SER A 55 -1.79 5.07 2.32
C SER A 55 -2.59 4.87 1.03
N ASN A 56 -2.45 5.75 0.07
CA ASN A 56 -3.17 5.69 -1.20
C ASN A 56 -2.35 6.33 -2.33
N GLY A 57 -2.81 6.15 -3.55
CA GLY A 57 -2.32 6.86 -4.71
C GLY A 57 -0.82 6.75 -4.93
N TYR A 58 -0.19 7.87 -5.26
CA TYR A 58 1.24 7.91 -5.57
C TYR A 58 2.13 7.57 -4.38
N GLY A 59 1.74 7.97 -3.18
CA GLY A 59 2.50 7.62 -1.97
C GLY A 59 2.56 6.13 -1.72
N LEU A 60 1.42 5.44 -1.83
CA LEU A 60 1.36 3.99 -1.69
C LEU A 60 2.18 3.31 -2.79
N ALA A 61 1.99 3.72 -4.04
CA ALA A 61 2.73 3.16 -5.17
C ALA A 61 4.25 3.35 -5.02
N SER A 62 4.68 4.51 -4.56
CA SER A 62 6.09 4.81 -4.31
C SER A 62 6.67 3.93 -3.21
N ARG A 63 5.92 3.74 -2.12
CA ARG A 63 6.37 2.89 -1.02
C ARG A 63 6.47 1.42 -1.45
N ILE A 64 5.48 0.93 -2.19
CA ILE A 64 5.50 -0.43 -2.74
C ILE A 64 6.72 -0.63 -3.66
N THR A 65 6.97 0.31 -4.55
CA THR A 65 8.13 0.25 -5.46
C THR A 65 9.44 0.22 -4.69
N ALA A 66 9.60 1.10 -3.70
CA ALA A 66 10.82 1.16 -2.91
C ALA A 66 11.05 -0.14 -2.13
N ALA A 67 10.03 -0.63 -1.42
CA ALA A 67 10.17 -1.80 -0.56
C ALA A 67 10.23 -3.11 -1.36
N PHE A 68 9.23 -3.37 -2.19
CA PHE A 68 9.10 -4.66 -2.88
C PHE A 68 9.84 -4.71 -4.22
N GLY A 69 10.08 -3.56 -4.83
CA GLY A 69 10.88 -3.48 -6.05
C GLY A 69 12.37 -3.46 -5.77
N TYR A 70 12.82 -2.58 -4.91
CA TYR A 70 14.24 -2.33 -4.68
C TYR A 70 14.75 -2.82 -3.32
N GLY A 71 13.90 -3.34 -2.48
CA GLY A 71 14.30 -3.89 -1.18
C GLY A 71 14.68 -2.82 -0.15
N ALA A 72 14.21 -1.60 -0.31
CA ALA A 72 14.48 -0.52 0.63
C ALA A 72 13.73 -0.73 1.95
N ALA A 73 14.34 -0.28 3.04
CA ALA A 73 13.62 -0.12 4.30
C ALA A 73 12.76 1.15 4.18
N THR A 74 11.48 1.04 4.52
CA THR A 74 10.56 2.17 4.37
C THR A 74 9.85 2.52 5.67
N ILE A 75 9.62 3.81 5.87
CA ILE A 75 8.72 4.32 6.89
C ILE A 75 7.61 5.09 6.16
N GLY A 76 6.37 4.69 6.40
CA GLY A 76 5.22 5.38 5.83
C GLY A 76 4.46 6.15 6.90
N VAL A 77 4.08 7.37 6.58
CA VAL A 77 3.28 8.23 7.44
C VAL A 77 1.98 8.59 6.72
N SER A 78 0.86 8.39 7.39
CA SER A 78 -0.45 8.73 6.85
C SER A 78 -1.41 9.09 7.97
N PHE A 79 -2.52 9.74 7.58
CA PHE A 79 -3.61 10.06 8.49
C PHE A 79 -4.81 9.20 8.13
N GLU A 80 -5.03 8.13 8.89
CA GLU A 80 -6.09 7.15 8.62
C GLU A 80 -6.82 6.76 9.89
N LYS A 81 -8.06 6.29 9.72
CA LYS A 81 -8.89 5.85 10.85
C LYS A 81 -9.12 4.34 10.78
N ALA A 82 -8.87 3.68 11.91
CA ALA A 82 -9.17 2.27 12.08
C ALA A 82 -10.68 2.02 12.04
N GLY A 83 -11.06 0.81 11.66
CA GLY A 83 -12.44 0.36 11.78
C GLY A 83 -12.83 0.07 13.22
N SER A 84 -14.12 -0.03 13.46
CA SER A 84 -14.72 -0.43 14.72
C SER A 84 -15.77 -1.51 14.47
N GLU A 85 -16.44 -1.98 15.51
CA GLU A 85 -17.53 -2.98 15.36
C GLU A 85 -18.69 -2.44 14.53
N THR A 86 -18.90 -1.12 14.52
CA THR A 86 -20.04 -0.48 13.87
C THR A 86 -19.70 0.28 12.60
N LYS A 87 -18.42 0.55 12.35
CA LYS A 87 -17.97 1.33 11.18
C LYS A 87 -16.72 0.74 10.57
N TYR A 88 -16.63 0.79 9.24
CA TYR A 88 -15.39 0.49 8.53
C TYR A 88 -14.36 1.59 8.80
N GLY A 89 -13.09 1.21 8.75
CA GLY A 89 -12.00 2.16 8.70
C GLY A 89 -11.92 2.82 7.34
N THR A 90 -10.98 3.76 7.19
CA THR A 90 -10.71 4.39 5.90
C THR A 90 -9.99 3.43 4.96
N PRO A 91 -10.13 3.57 3.63
CA PRO A 91 -9.44 2.70 2.68
C PRO A 91 -7.94 2.62 2.90
N GLY A 92 -7.30 3.76 3.19
CA GLY A 92 -5.87 3.79 3.46
C GLY A 92 -5.44 3.03 4.69
N TRP A 93 -6.30 2.92 5.71
CA TRP A 93 -6.05 2.07 6.87
C TRP A 93 -5.85 0.62 6.45
N TYR A 94 -6.75 0.09 5.64
CA TYR A 94 -6.66 -1.28 5.15
C TYR A 94 -5.50 -1.49 4.19
N ASN A 95 -5.18 -0.48 3.38
CA ASN A 95 -4.01 -0.53 2.50
C ASN A 95 -2.72 -0.63 3.32
N ASN A 96 -2.60 0.13 4.40
CA ASN A 96 -1.43 0.07 5.29
C ASN A 96 -1.31 -1.29 5.96
N LEU A 97 -2.42 -1.87 6.44
CA LEU A 97 -2.41 -3.21 7.04
C LEU A 97 -1.95 -4.26 6.02
N ALA A 98 -2.44 -4.18 4.79
CA ALA A 98 -2.06 -5.10 3.73
C ALA A 98 -0.58 -4.97 3.36
N PHE A 99 -0.07 -3.74 3.31
CA PHE A 99 1.35 -3.48 3.07
C PHE A 99 2.22 -4.11 4.18
N ASP A 100 1.87 -3.86 5.44
CA ASP A 100 2.62 -4.37 6.59
C ASP A 100 2.61 -5.89 6.64
N GLU A 101 1.48 -6.51 6.35
CA GLU A 101 1.35 -7.96 6.29
C GLU A 101 2.24 -8.56 5.20
N ALA A 102 2.22 -7.98 4.01
CA ALA A 102 3.06 -8.42 2.91
C ALA A 102 4.55 -8.22 3.21
N ALA A 103 4.91 -7.09 3.81
CA ALA A 103 6.29 -6.79 4.18
C ALA A 103 6.82 -7.82 5.19
N LYS A 104 6.01 -8.18 6.19
CA LYS A 104 6.38 -9.20 7.17
C LYS A 104 6.61 -10.56 6.52
N ARG A 105 5.76 -10.95 5.58
CA ARG A 105 5.92 -12.23 4.85
C ARG A 105 7.24 -12.29 4.09
N GLU A 106 7.72 -11.17 3.61
CA GLU A 106 8.96 -11.11 2.82
C GLU A 106 10.20 -10.70 3.64
N GLY A 107 10.04 -10.48 4.94
CA GLY A 107 11.14 -10.12 5.81
C GLY A 107 11.67 -8.70 5.61
N LEU A 108 10.78 -7.82 5.17
CA LEU A 108 11.14 -6.41 4.97
C LEU A 108 10.91 -5.57 6.21
#